data_c98e583b103f1f00e82c81b47ad37f12
#
_entry.id   c98e583b103f1f00e82c81b47ad37f12
#
_cell.length_a   1.000
_cell.length_b   1.000
_cell.length_c   1.000
_cell.angle_alpha   90.00
_cell.angle_beta   90.00
_cell.angle_gamma   90.00
#
_symmetry.space_group_name_H-M   'P 1'
#
loop_
_entity.id
_entity.type
_entity.pdbx_description
1 polymer ?
#
loop_
_entity_poly.entity_id
_entity_poly.type
_entity_poly.pdbx_seq_one_letter_code
_entity_poly.pdbx_strand_id
1 'polypeptide(L)'
;MALNHQRRTDKWWETEYSDNIHSYLQYHEVKWRMVYGARSPQIHLRPVLVKTIRSIAKTCEMSNVCVHLAVTLMDFFMDNHDLKFDTIMLVSFACLTLAAKIEEHCLKIPKLNTMQNVISKDVTNSHFRKVEMKILMFFEFNVAVPTVAHFIEFYKDHFFCDSDFYHNEFASILKDKFNRMILSYQDASLESIKLISYNPSMVAASIILTTRHTLGLVPCWTPQLRKVTGYLKKDLVQCCSLLGRNVMQHRKFVPIDEGYLSSSPGFQSPIIMASKKKRSHIDVPNIILSKRTAF
;
A
#
# COMPACT_ATOMS: atom_id res chain seq x y z
N MET A 1 -4.61 -2.96 -42.17
CA MET A 1 -4.56 -4.09 -41.21
C MET A 1 -4.28 -3.48 -39.83
N ALA A 2 -5.32 -3.28 -39.03
CA ALA A 2 -5.19 -2.77 -37.67
C ALA A 2 -4.76 -3.93 -36.76
N LEU A 3 -3.56 -3.87 -36.24
CA LEU A 3 -3.08 -4.76 -35.20
C LEU A 3 -3.90 -4.50 -33.94
N ASN A 4 -4.89 -5.35 -33.67
CA ASN A 4 -5.56 -5.46 -32.41
C ASN A 4 -4.51 -5.82 -31.34
N HIS A 5 -3.92 -4.81 -30.70
CA HIS A 5 -3.23 -4.98 -29.43
C HIS A 5 -4.28 -5.24 -28.36
N GLN A 6 -4.78 -6.47 -28.38
CA GLN A 6 -5.51 -7.05 -27.29
C GLN A 6 -4.60 -6.91 -26.06
N ARG A 7 -4.97 -6.03 -25.12
CA ARG A 7 -4.30 -5.92 -23.83
C ARG A 7 -4.33 -7.32 -23.21
N ARG A 8 -3.25 -8.07 -23.33
CA ARG A 8 -2.95 -9.15 -22.42
C ARG A 8 -2.80 -8.47 -21.06
N THR A 9 -3.86 -8.47 -20.29
CA THR A 9 -3.76 -8.40 -18.86
C THR A 9 -3.09 -9.70 -18.49
N ASP A 10 -1.76 -9.69 -18.46
CA ASP A 10 -1.00 -10.86 -18.05
C ASP A 10 -1.33 -11.06 -16.56
N LYS A 11 -2.35 -11.88 -16.33
CA LYS A 11 -2.72 -12.37 -15.01
C LYS A 11 -1.64 -13.37 -14.60
N TRP A 12 -0.47 -12.83 -14.25
CA TRP A 12 0.69 -13.61 -13.84
C TRP A 12 0.39 -14.56 -12.67
N TRP A 13 -0.63 -14.24 -11.88
CA TRP A 13 -1.11 -15.07 -10.78
C TRP A 13 -2.02 -16.25 -11.23
N GLU A 14 -2.48 -16.31 -12.47
CA GLU A 14 -3.24 -17.44 -13.03
C GLU A 14 -2.33 -18.46 -13.74
N THR A 15 -1.02 -18.29 -13.69
CA THR A 15 -0.06 -19.18 -14.34
C THR A 15 0.28 -20.39 -13.46
N GLU A 16 0.89 -21.43 -14.06
CA GLU A 16 1.45 -22.57 -13.33
C GLU A 16 2.51 -22.21 -12.29
N TYR A 17 3.03 -20.98 -12.34
CA TYR A 17 4.02 -20.43 -11.42
C TYR A 17 3.39 -19.67 -10.23
N SER A 18 2.09 -19.64 -10.09
CA SER A 18 1.40 -18.85 -9.06
C SER A 18 1.89 -19.15 -7.64
N ASP A 19 2.06 -20.42 -7.29
CA ASP A 19 2.56 -20.83 -5.96
C ASP A 19 4.01 -20.41 -5.75
N ASN A 20 4.84 -20.48 -6.78
CA ASN A 20 6.24 -20.04 -6.74
C ASN A 20 6.30 -18.51 -6.57
N ILE A 21 5.45 -17.77 -7.26
CA ILE A 21 5.36 -16.31 -7.16
C ILE A 21 4.91 -15.91 -5.75
N HIS A 22 3.90 -16.57 -5.19
CA HIS A 22 3.45 -16.29 -3.82
C HIS A 22 4.55 -16.54 -2.79
N SER A 23 5.23 -17.69 -2.89
CA SER A 23 6.37 -18.03 -2.02
C SER A 23 7.51 -17.03 -2.15
N TYR A 24 7.80 -16.56 -3.36
CA TYR A 24 8.79 -15.52 -3.63
C TYR A 24 8.39 -14.19 -2.95
N LEU A 25 7.14 -13.73 -3.10
CA LEU A 25 6.66 -12.52 -2.47
C LEU A 25 6.75 -12.59 -0.95
N GLN A 26 6.34 -13.72 -0.33
CA GLN A 26 6.42 -13.93 1.11
C GLN A 26 7.88 -13.96 1.63
N TYR A 27 8.79 -14.60 0.91
CA TYR A 27 10.20 -14.63 1.26
C TYR A 27 10.81 -13.21 1.27
N HIS A 28 10.53 -12.44 0.22
CA HIS A 28 11.08 -11.10 0.06
C HIS A 28 10.45 -10.08 1.01
N GLU A 29 9.17 -10.20 1.38
CA GLU A 29 8.56 -9.30 2.36
C GLU A 29 9.22 -9.41 3.73
N VAL A 30 9.60 -10.63 4.15
CA VAL A 30 10.31 -10.86 5.42
C VAL A 30 11.72 -10.26 5.36
N LYS A 31 12.45 -10.49 4.27
CA LYS A 31 13.79 -9.94 4.07
C LYS A 31 13.80 -8.41 4.21
N TRP A 32 12.91 -7.72 3.50
CA TRP A 32 12.87 -6.26 3.51
C TRP A 32 12.34 -5.69 4.82
N ARG A 33 11.41 -6.36 5.48
CA ARG A 33 10.94 -5.95 6.81
C ARG A 33 12.06 -5.85 7.85
N MET A 34 13.07 -6.72 7.78
CA MET A 34 14.23 -6.69 8.69
C MET A 34 15.10 -5.45 8.47
N VAL A 35 15.03 -4.81 7.30
CA VAL A 35 15.81 -3.60 6.97
C VAL A 35 15.17 -2.35 7.57
N TYR A 36 13.82 -2.34 7.75
CA TYR A 36 13.10 -1.17 8.28
C TYR A 36 13.22 -1.09 9.80
N GLY A 37 13.88 -0.06 10.29
CA GLY A 37 14.15 0.15 11.72
C GLY A 37 13.26 1.21 12.40
N ALA A 38 12.36 1.87 11.67
CA ALA A 38 11.52 2.99 12.14
C ALA A 38 12.33 4.14 12.75
N ARG A 39 13.48 4.47 12.18
CA ARG A 39 14.46 5.44 12.71
C ARG A 39 14.58 6.72 11.89
N SER A 40 13.77 6.89 10.85
CA SER A 40 13.85 8.04 9.95
C SER A 40 13.74 9.37 10.71
N PRO A 41 14.78 10.23 10.67
CA PRO A 41 14.70 11.56 11.28
C PRO A 41 13.64 12.45 10.58
N GLN A 42 13.32 12.15 9.32
CA GLN A 42 12.40 12.92 8.48
C GLN A 42 10.97 12.37 8.46
N ILE A 43 10.62 11.48 9.37
CA ILE A 43 9.30 10.81 9.38
C ILE A 43 8.13 11.79 9.42
N HIS A 44 8.32 12.99 9.98
CA HIS A 44 7.33 14.05 10.02
C HIS A 44 6.98 14.62 8.64
N LEU A 45 7.88 14.51 7.65
CA LEU A 45 7.66 14.94 6.26
C LEU A 45 6.92 13.89 5.43
N ARG A 46 6.90 12.64 5.88
CA ARG A 46 6.31 11.51 5.16
C ARG A 46 4.87 11.76 4.65
N PRO A 47 3.93 12.35 5.43
CA PRO A 47 2.58 12.59 4.94
C PRO A 47 2.54 13.49 3.68
N VAL A 48 3.39 14.53 3.65
CA VAL A 48 3.50 15.43 2.50
C VAL A 48 4.08 14.71 1.29
N LEU A 49 5.14 13.92 1.50
CA LEU A 49 5.80 13.14 0.44
C LEU A 49 4.86 12.10 -0.18
N VAL A 50 4.14 11.34 0.64
CA VAL A 50 3.14 10.37 0.19
C VAL A 50 2.04 11.06 -0.62
N LYS A 51 1.52 12.20 -0.14
CA LYS A 51 0.51 12.99 -0.87
C LYS A 51 1.04 13.46 -2.22
N THR A 52 2.29 13.91 -2.28
CA THR A 52 2.93 14.38 -3.52
C THR A 52 3.12 13.23 -4.51
N ILE A 53 3.65 12.07 -4.07
CA ILE A 53 3.78 10.87 -4.90
C ILE A 53 2.41 10.49 -5.50
N ARG A 54 1.38 10.42 -4.68
CA ARG A 54 0.01 10.06 -5.13
C ARG A 54 -0.55 11.08 -6.12
N SER A 55 -0.31 12.37 -5.91
CA SER A 55 -0.77 13.42 -6.84
C SER A 55 -0.14 13.28 -8.22
N ILE A 56 1.18 13.04 -8.29
CA ILE A 56 1.89 12.85 -9.55
C ILE A 56 1.47 11.54 -10.21
N ALA A 57 1.39 10.45 -9.45
CA ALA A 57 0.96 9.16 -9.95
C ALA A 57 -0.45 9.24 -10.58
N LYS A 58 -1.36 10.01 -9.97
CA LYS A 58 -2.69 10.26 -10.52
C LYS A 58 -2.63 11.02 -11.85
N THR A 59 -1.78 12.06 -11.95
CA THR A 59 -1.61 12.84 -13.18
C THR A 59 -1.03 12.00 -14.32
N CYS A 60 -0.16 11.04 -14.00
CA CYS A 60 0.47 10.13 -14.96
C CYS A 60 -0.31 8.81 -15.16
N GLU A 61 -1.51 8.67 -14.56
CA GLU A 61 -2.36 7.47 -14.63
C GLU A 61 -1.62 6.17 -14.24
N MET A 62 -0.78 6.26 -13.21
CA MET A 62 -0.03 5.11 -12.70
C MET A 62 -0.91 4.17 -11.87
N SER A 63 -0.52 2.90 -11.83
CA SER A 63 -1.18 1.88 -11.01
C SER A 63 -0.97 2.11 -9.51
N ASN A 64 -1.87 1.54 -8.70
CA ASN A 64 -1.71 1.56 -7.25
C ASN A 64 -0.48 0.76 -6.79
N VAL A 65 -0.10 -0.27 -7.55
CA VAL A 65 1.11 -1.08 -7.31
C VAL A 65 2.36 -0.20 -7.40
N CYS A 66 2.45 0.63 -8.45
CA CYS A 66 3.54 1.60 -8.62
C CYS A 66 3.62 2.59 -7.45
N VAL A 67 2.48 3.14 -7.01
CA VAL A 67 2.44 4.08 -5.88
C VAL A 67 2.92 3.43 -4.59
N HIS A 68 2.44 2.20 -4.29
CA HIS A 68 2.88 1.46 -3.11
C HIS A 68 4.36 1.14 -3.14
N LEU A 69 4.89 0.73 -4.29
CA LEU A 69 6.31 0.47 -4.46
C LEU A 69 7.13 1.74 -4.25
N ALA A 70 6.75 2.86 -4.86
CA ALA A 70 7.43 4.14 -4.71
C ALA A 70 7.53 4.60 -3.25
N VAL A 71 6.41 4.50 -2.51
CA VAL A 71 6.37 4.87 -1.08
C VAL A 71 7.22 3.92 -0.24
N THR A 72 7.20 2.62 -0.53
CA THR A 72 8.01 1.63 0.19
C THR A 72 9.51 1.87 -0.01
N LEU A 73 9.95 2.11 -1.25
CA LEU A 73 11.35 2.45 -1.55
C LEU A 73 11.77 3.73 -0.82
N MET A 74 10.93 4.76 -0.83
CA MET A 74 11.17 6.01 -0.13
C MET A 74 11.28 5.79 1.38
N ASP A 75 10.36 5.06 2.00
CA ASP A 75 10.35 4.80 3.45
C ASP A 75 11.64 4.09 3.90
N PHE A 76 12.07 3.05 3.18
CA PHE A 76 13.29 2.31 3.51
C PHE A 76 14.55 3.16 3.31
N PHE A 77 14.61 3.93 2.23
CA PHE A 77 15.76 4.79 1.98
C PHE A 77 15.87 5.89 3.04
N MET A 78 14.77 6.54 3.38
CA MET A 78 14.70 7.58 4.42
C MET A 78 15.01 7.04 5.84
N ASP A 79 14.68 5.79 6.11
CA ASP A 79 14.93 5.17 7.41
C ASP A 79 16.43 4.96 7.67
N ASN A 80 17.20 4.80 6.61
CA ASN A 80 18.64 4.52 6.67
C ASN A 80 19.53 5.73 6.37
N HIS A 81 18.94 6.88 5.96
CA HIS A 81 19.70 8.07 5.57
C HIS A 81 19.13 9.33 6.24
N ASP A 82 20.03 10.21 6.68
CA ASP A 82 19.67 11.57 7.11
C ASP A 82 19.75 12.50 5.91
N LEU A 83 18.59 13.02 5.47
CA LEU A 83 18.44 13.76 4.22
C LEU A 83 18.03 15.21 4.50
N LYS A 84 18.60 16.17 3.80
CA LYS A 84 18.15 17.55 3.78
C LYS A 84 16.81 17.66 3.05
N PHE A 85 16.00 18.67 3.39
CA PHE A 85 14.66 18.86 2.84
C PHE A 85 14.62 18.84 1.30
N ASP A 86 15.52 19.58 0.63
CA ASP A 86 15.56 19.63 -0.83
C ASP A 86 15.91 18.26 -1.45
N THR A 87 16.77 17.50 -0.77
CA THR A 87 17.19 16.18 -1.20
C THR A 87 16.08 15.15 -1.04
N ILE A 88 15.27 15.25 0.03
CA ILE A 88 14.20 14.27 0.29
C ILE A 88 13.10 14.34 -0.75
N MET A 89 12.77 15.54 -1.25
CA MET A 89 11.82 15.68 -2.36
C MET A 89 12.37 15.00 -3.62
N LEU A 90 13.65 15.20 -3.92
CA LEU A 90 14.29 14.56 -5.06
C LEU A 90 14.34 13.03 -4.93
N VAL A 91 14.62 12.52 -3.72
CA VAL A 91 14.56 11.08 -3.40
C VAL A 91 13.16 10.51 -3.63
N SER A 92 12.11 11.19 -3.16
CA SER A 92 10.73 10.71 -3.34
C SER A 92 10.36 10.59 -4.83
N PHE A 93 10.81 11.51 -5.66
CA PHE A 93 10.61 11.44 -7.12
C PHE A 93 11.45 10.36 -7.79
N ALA A 94 12.69 10.18 -7.35
CA ALA A 94 13.53 9.10 -7.87
C ALA A 94 12.93 7.74 -7.54
N CYS A 95 12.38 7.55 -6.32
CA CYS A 95 11.64 6.34 -5.94
C CYS A 95 10.39 6.13 -6.83
N LEU A 96 9.62 7.20 -7.11
CA LEU A 96 8.47 7.11 -8.02
C LEU A 96 8.88 6.73 -9.44
N THR A 97 9.96 7.33 -9.95
CA THR A 97 10.47 7.01 -11.28
C THR A 97 10.99 5.57 -11.37
N LEU A 98 11.69 5.09 -10.34
CA LEU A 98 12.15 3.70 -10.26
C LEU A 98 10.98 2.73 -10.21
N ALA A 99 9.97 3.00 -9.37
CA ALA A 99 8.77 2.19 -9.31
C ALA A 99 8.03 2.17 -10.66
N ALA A 100 7.90 3.32 -11.33
CA ALA A 100 7.27 3.39 -12.64
C ALA A 100 8.04 2.62 -13.73
N LYS A 101 9.37 2.57 -13.67
CA LYS A 101 10.18 1.77 -14.59
C LYS A 101 9.97 0.27 -14.44
N ILE A 102 9.53 -0.19 -13.26
CA ILE A 102 9.30 -1.59 -12.94
C ILE A 102 7.85 -1.98 -13.25
N GLU A 103 6.90 -1.15 -12.82
CA GLU A 103 5.48 -1.51 -12.76
C GLU A 103 4.65 -0.94 -13.91
N GLU A 104 5.17 0.05 -14.66
CA GLU A 104 4.37 0.76 -15.64
C GLU A 104 4.92 0.61 -17.07
N HIS A 105 4.04 0.87 -18.01
CA HIS A 105 4.47 1.01 -19.41
C HIS A 105 5.33 2.28 -19.56
N CYS A 106 6.34 2.24 -20.42
CA CYS A 106 7.33 3.32 -20.62
C CYS A 106 6.71 4.71 -20.87
N LEU A 107 5.51 4.79 -21.43
CA LEU A 107 4.80 6.06 -21.68
C LEU A 107 4.29 6.74 -20.40
N LYS A 108 4.13 6.01 -19.30
CA LYS A 108 3.67 6.52 -18.02
C LYS A 108 4.81 6.96 -17.08
N ILE A 109 6.07 6.69 -17.46
CA ILE A 109 7.21 7.08 -16.64
C ILE A 109 7.30 8.61 -16.61
N PRO A 110 7.27 9.24 -15.41
CA PRO A 110 7.27 10.67 -15.30
C PRO A 110 8.64 11.25 -15.74
N LYS A 111 8.59 12.27 -16.57
CA LYS A 111 9.80 12.98 -17.01
C LYS A 111 10.16 14.03 -15.96
N LEU A 112 11.45 14.34 -15.84
CA LEU A 112 11.95 15.35 -14.89
C LEU A 112 11.23 16.70 -15.08
N ASN A 113 10.96 17.09 -16.31
CA ASN A 113 10.24 18.34 -16.61
C ASN A 113 8.83 18.39 -16.01
N THR A 114 8.14 17.25 -15.92
CA THR A 114 6.81 17.14 -15.29
C THR A 114 6.90 17.40 -13.78
N MET A 115 8.05 17.14 -13.19
CA MET A 115 8.29 17.26 -11.75
C MET A 115 8.94 18.61 -11.36
N GLN A 116 9.45 19.39 -12.32
CA GLN A 116 10.14 20.67 -12.06
C GLN A 116 9.27 21.72 -11.37
N ASN A 117 7.93 21.62 -11.47
CA ASN A 117 7.01 22.50 -10.74
C ASN A 117 6.99 22.24 -9.23
N VAL A 118 7.51 21.09 -8.79
CA VAL A 118 7.49 20.63 -7.39
C VAL A 118 8.91 20.52 -6.83
N ILE A 119 9.90 20.28 -7.68
CA ILE A 119 11.33 20.27 -7.34
C ILE A 119 11.93 21.65 -7.68
N SER A 120 12.99 22.05 -6.99
CA SER A 120 13.78 23.23 -7.34
C SER A 120 14.18 23.19 -8.82
N LYS A 121 14.06 24.31 -9.52
CA LYS A 121 14.44 24.45 -10.94
C LYS A 121 15.91 24.15 -11.22
N ASP A 122 16.74 24.13 -10.19
CA ASP A 122 18.19 23.91 -10.29
C ASP A 122 18.58 22.43 -10.38
N VAL A 123 17.60 21.52 -10.31
CA VAL A 123 17.86 20.07 -10.41
C VAL A 123 18.12 19.69 -11.87
N THR A 124 19.36 19.35 -12.17
CA THR A 124 19.76 18.84 -13.48
C THR A 124 19.48 17.35 -13.64
N ASN A 125 19.34 16.89 -14.90
CA ASN A 125 19.23 15.45 -15.20
C ASN A 125 20.40 14.64 -14.63
N SER A 126 21.61 15.22 -14.59
CA SER A 126 22.79 14.56 -14.02
C SER A 126 22.63 14.36 -12.51
N HIS A 127 22.13 15.38 -11.81
CA HIS A 127 21.88 15.28 -10.36
C HIS A 127 20.80 14.25 -10.06
N PHE A 128 19.69 14.26 -10.80
CA PHE A 128 18.62 13.27 -10.64
C PHE A 128 19.12 11.83 -10.82
N ARG A 129 19.90 11.56 -11.89
CA ARG A 129 20.50 10.24 -12.14
C ARG A 129 21.44 9.79 -11.03
N LYS A 130 22.20 10.72 -10.42
CA LYS A 130 23.07 10.39 -9.27
C LYS A 130 22.25 9.93 -8.06
N VAL A 131 21.12 10.59 -7.78
CA VAL A 131 20.21 10.19 -6.68
C VAL A 131 19.58 8.84 -6.99
N GLU A 132 19.07 8.63 -8.21
CA GLU A 132 18.51 7.35 -8.65
C GLU A 132 19.54 6.22 -8.50
N MET A 133 20.80 6.43 -8.90
CA MET A 133 21.87 5.46 -8.75
C MET A 133 22.16 5.14 -7.28
N LYS A 134 22.14 6.13 -6.38
CA LYS A 134 22.33 5.90 -4.94
C LYS A 134 21.22 5.04 -4.33
N ILE A 135 19.98 5.27 -4.77
CA ILE A 135 18.85 4.44 -4.35
C ILE A 135 19.04 3.01 -4.85
N LEU A 136 19.38 2.82 -6.13
CA LEU A 136 19.64 1.49 -6.69
C LEU A 136 20.76 0.75 -5.96
N MET A 137 21.87 1.44 -5.64
CA MET A 137 22.98 0.88 -4.87
C MET A 137 22.54 0.47 -3.45
N PHE A 138 21.73 1.30 -2.77
CA PHE A 138 21.20 0.98 -1.44
C PHE A 138 20.36 -0.30 -1.45
N PHE A 139 19.55 -0.51 -2.49
CA PHE A 139 18.76 -1.72 -2.67
C PHE A 139 19.53 -2.87 -3.36
N GLU A 140 20.83 -2.73 -3.59
CA GLU A 140 21.63 -3.71 -4.32
C GLU A 140 20.98 -4.07 -5.67
N PHE A 141 20.38 -3.09 -6.34
CA PHE A 141 19.59 -3.21 -7.57
C PHE A 141 18.34 -4.12 -7.45
N ASN A 142 18.00 -4.57 -6.25
CA ASN A 142 16.80 -5.36 -5.99
C ASN A 142 15.65 -4.47 -5.49
N VAL A 143 15.10 -3.67 -6.40
CA VAL A 143 14.05 -2.69 -6.10
C VAL A 143 12.62 -3.23 -6.29
N ALA A 144 12.45 -4.48 -6.72
CA ALA A 144 11.15 -5.15 -6.80
C ALA A 144 10.71 -5.65 -5.41
N VAL A 145 10.41 -4.71 -4.52
CA VAL A 145 10.02 -4.99 -3.14
C VAL A 145 8.53 -5.32 -3.06
N PRO A 146 8.12 -6.48 -2.51
CA PRO A 146 6.71 -6.81 -2.34
C PRO A 146 5.98 -5.80 -1.46
N THR A 147 4.84 -5.32 -1.91
CA THR A 147 4.01 -4.34 -1.22
C THR A 147 2.59 -4.85 -0.98
N VAL A 148 1.82 -4.13 -0.17
CA VAL A 148 0.41 -4.41 0.07
C VAL A 148 -0.38 -4.55 -1.24
N ALA A 149 -0.09 -3.68 -2.23
CA ALA A 149 -0.78 -3.70 -3.51
C ALA A 149 -0.45 -4.96 -4.33
N HIS A 150 0.78 -5.45 -4.32
CA HIS A 150 1.14 -6.72 -4.95
C HIS A 150 0.35 -7.90 -4.39
N PHE A 151 0.25 -7.99 -3.05
CA PHE A 151 -0.54 -9.06 -2.42
C PHE A 151 -2.04 -8.91 -2.65
N ILE A 152 -2.58 -7.69 -2.72
CA ILE A 152 -3.98 -7.47 -3.09
C ILE A 152 -4.26 -7.97 -4.51
N GLU A 153 -3.38 -7.66 -5.47
CA GLU A 153 -3.54 -8.17 -6.84
C GLU A 153 -3.44 -9.70 -6.89
N PHE A 154 -2.51 -10.30 -6.12
CA PHE A 154 -2.39 -11.75 -6.04
C PHE A 154 -3.63 -12.42 -5.42
N TYR A 155 -4.24 -11.81 -4.39
CA TYR A 155 -5.43 -12.38 -3.72
C TYR A 155 -6.73 -12.08 -4.45
N LYS A 156 -6.72 -11.32 -5.54
CA LYS A 156 -7.90 -10.75 -6.21
C LYS A 156 -8.95 -11.78 -6.60
N ASP A 157 -8.52 -12.94 -7.11
CA ASP A 157 -9.43 -13.99 -7.55
C ASP A 157 -10.12 -14.72 -6.38
N HIS A 158 -9.67 -14.47 -5.16
CA HIS A 158 -10.21 -15.08 -3.93
C HIS A 158 -11.06 -14.12 -3.09
N PHE A 159 -11.34 -12.91 -3.60
CA PHE A 159 -12.12 -11.91 -2.87
C PHE A 159 -13.55 -12.35 -2.58
N PHE A 160 -14.11 -13.17 -3.44
CA PHE A 160 -15.50 -13.62 -3.39
C PHE A 160 -15.58 -15.13 -3.33
N CYS A 161 -16.69 -15.63 -2.79
CA CYS A 161 -17.11 -17.02 -2.86
C CYS A 161 -18.52 -17.10 -3.48
N ASP A 162 -18.95 -18.27 -3.91
CA ASP A 162 -20.22 -18.46 -4.61
C ASP A 162 -21.42 -17.94 -3.80
N SER A 163 -21.37 -18.09 -2.49
CA SER A 163 -22.44 -17.60 -1.60
C SER A 163 -22.59 -16.06 -1.59
N ASP A 164 -21.57 -15.30 -2.00
CA ASP A 164 -21.64 -13.84 -2.07
C ASP A 164 -22.55 -13.36 -3.21
N PHE A 165 -22.86 -14.24 -4.17
CA PHE A 165 -23.62 -13.92 -5.40
C PHE A 165 -24.99 -14.61 -5.46
N TYR A 166 -25.53 -15.01 -4.33
CA TYR A 166 -26.82 -15.71 -4.28
C TYR A 166 -27.99 -14.92 -4.90
N HIS A 167 -27.86 -13.59 -4.96
CA HIS A 167 -28.76 -12.67 -5.66
C HIS A 167 -28.01 -12.02 -6.82
N ASN A 168 -27.94 -12.70 -7.97
CA ASN A 168 -27.15 -12.31 -9.14
C ASN A 168 -27.40 -10.90 -9.71
N GLU A 169 -28.57 -10.30 -9.44
CA GLU A 169 -28.94 -8.98 -9.96
C GLU A 169 -28.01 -7.84 -9.48
N PHE A 170 -27.33 -8.00 -8.35
CA PHE A 170 -26.46 -6.99 -7.76
C PHE A 170 -24.96 -7.34 -7.77
N ALA A 171 -24.58 -8.40 -8.47
CA ALA A 171 -23.19 -8.90 -8.46
C ALA A 171 -22.18 -7.86 -8.97
N SER A 172 -22.51 -7.12 -10.03
CA SER A 172 -21.64 -6.06 -10.58
C SER A 172 -21.50 -4.90 -9.61
N ILE A 173 -22.59 -4.45 -9.01
CA ILE A 173 -22.61 -3.36 -8.02
C ILE A 173 -21.81 -3.73 -6.79
N LEU A 174 -21.93 -4.98 -6.32
CA LEU A 174 -21.15 -5.49 -5.19
C LEU A 174 -19.65 -5.49 -5.51
N LYS A 175 -19.26 -6.00 -6.70
CA LYS A 175 -17.85 -6.00 -7.14
C LYS A 175 -17.28 -4.59 -7.23
N ASP A 176 -18.02 -3.64 -7.80
CA ASP A 176 -17.59 -2.25 -7.92
C ASP A 176 -17.46 -1.58 -6.55
N LYS A 177 -18.40 -1.82 -5.64
CA LYS A 177 -18.33 -1.31 -4.28
C LYS A 177 -17.16 -1.91 -3.51
N PHE A 178 -16.93 -3.21 -3.66
CA PHE A 178 -15.80 -3.92 -3.07
C PHE A 178 -14.48 -3.33 -3.56
N ASN A 179 -14.28 -3.19 -4.87
CA ASN A 179 -13.06 -2.66 -5.47
C ASN A 179 -12.78 -1.21 -5.00
N ARG A 180 -13.79 -0.35 -4.95
CA ARG A 180 -13.64 1.01 -4.42
C ARG A 180 -13.22 1.02 -2.96
N MET A 181 -13.74 0.11 -2.15
CA MET A 181 -13.35 0.00 -0.75
C MET A 181 -11.92 -0.54 -0.59
N ILE A 182 -11.54 -1.54 -1.35
CA ILE A 182 -10.14 -2.04 -1.39
C ILE A 182 -9.17 -0.88 -1.68
N LEU A 183 -9.42 -0.11 -2.73
CA LEU A 183 -8.59 1.05 -3.07
C LEU A 183 -8.53 2.08 -1.92
N SER A 184 -9.67 2.38 -1.30
CA SER A 184 -9.71 3.31 -0.17
C SER A 184 -8.90 2.81 1.04
N TYR A 185 -8.95 1.51 1.35
CA TYR A 185 -8.15 0.93 2.43
C TYR A 185 -6.66 0.82 2.07
N GLN A 186 -6.31 0.55 0.81
CA GLN A 186 -4.93 0.61 0.33
C GLN A 186 -4.36 2.02 0.51
N ASP A 187 -5.09 3.04 0.09
CA ASP A 187 -4.71 4.44 0.28
C ASP A 187 -4.49 4.78 1.77
N ALA A 188 -5.43 4.39 2.62
CA ALA A 188 -5.31 4.58 4.07
C ALA A 188 -4.12 3.81 4.67
N SER A 189 -3.76 2.66 4.11
CA SER A 189 -2.60 1.89 4.57
C SER A 189 -1.27 2.60 4.26
N LEU A 190 -1.18 3.28 3.12
CA LEU A 190 0.00 4.10 2.76
C LEU A 190 0.23 5.26 3.74
N GLU A 191 -0.84 5.86 4.24
CA GLU A 191 -0.73 7.02 5.15
C GLU A 191 -0.38 6.62 6.58
N SER A 192 -0.61 5.37 6.94
CA SER A 192 -0.39 4.88 8.31
C SER A 192 1.04 4.42 8.55
N ILE A 193 1.80 5.20 9.29
CA ILE A 193 3.15 4.81 9.76
C ILE A 193 3.12 3.49 10.55
N LYS A 194 2.06 3.25 11.33
CA LYS A 194 1.94 2.06 12.17
C LYS A 194 1.81 0.76 11.36
N LEU A 195 1.32 0.84 10.12
CA LEU A 195 1.16 -0.33 9.27
C LEU A 195 2.45 -0.74 8.57
N ILE A 196 3.46 0.13 8.51
CA ILE A 196 4.77 -0.22 7.92
C ILE A 196 5.46 -1.36 8.69
N SER A 197 5.21 -1.48 9.99
CA SER A 197 5.78 -2.56 10.82
C SER A 197 5.11 -3.93 10.65
N TYR A 198 4.00 -4.01 9.90
CA TYR A 198 3.34 -5.28 9.58
C TYR A 198 3.83 -5.82 8.24
N ASN A 199 3.77 -7.15 8.06
CA ASN A 199 4.03 -7.75 6.76
C ASN A 199 3.01 -7.23 5.73
N PRO A 200 3.43 -6.84 4.53
CA PRO A 200 2.53 -6.41 3.45
C PRO A 200 1.41 -7.41 3.16
N SER A 201 1.70 -8.71 3.19
CA SER A 201 0.70 -9.78 3.03
C SER A 201 -0.38 -9.74 4.13
N MET A 202 0.03 -9.50 5.39
CA MET A 202 -0.90 -9.38 6.53
C MET A 202 -1.78 -8.13 6.40
N VAL A 203 -1.21 -7.00 5.98
CA VAL A 203 -1.98 -5.77 5.73
C VAL A 203 -2.99 -5.99 4.60
N ALA A 204 -2.57 -6.63 3.50
CA ALA A 204 -3.44 -6.99 2.37
C ALA A 204 -4.60 -7.90 2.81
N ALA A 205 -4.31 -8.96 3.55
CA ALA A 205 -5.33 -9.86 4.13
C ALA A 205 -6.31 -9.12 5.05
N SER A 206 -5.79 -8.18 5.86
CA SER A 206 -6.61 -7.36 6.76
C SER A 206 -7.50 -6.38 6.01
N ILE A 207 -7.04 -5.83 4.89
CA ILE A 207 -7.86 -4.99 3.99
C ILE A 207 -9.02 -5.81 3.42
N ILE A 208 -8.76 -7.01 2.93
CA ILE A 208 -9.80 -7.90 2.38
C ILE A 208 -10.82 -8.27 3.46
N LEU A 209 -10.35 -8.71 4.65
CA LEU A 209 -11.23 -9.05 5.78
C LEU A 209 -12.10 -7.86 6.17
N THR A 210 -11.51 -6.66 6.31
CA THR A 210 -12.25 -5.45 6.71
C THR A 210 -13.28 -5.07 5.65
N THR A 211 -12.93 -5.19 4.38
CA THR A 211 -13.84 -4.89 3.26
C THR A 211 -15.02 -5.87 3.23
N ARG A 212 -14.77 -7.17 3.31
CA ARG A 212 -15.83 -8.20 3.38
C ARG A 212 -16.75 -8.00 4.58
N HIS A 213 -16.17 -7.73 5.76
CA HIS A 213 -16.93 -7.44 6.97
C HIS A 213 -17.80 -6.18 6.84
N THR A 214 -17.27 -5.10 6.29
CA THR A 214 -18.00 -3.83 6.11
C THR A 214 -19.15 -3.96 5.09
N LEU A 215 -19.01 -4.86 4.11
CA LEU A 215 -20.06 -5.16 3.12
C LEU A 215 -21.05 -6.21 3.61
N GLY A 216 -20.88 -6.76 4.82
CA GLY A 216 -21.77 -7.78 5.37
C GLY A 216 -21.66 -9.14 4.69
N LEU A 217 -20.54 -9.43 3.99
CA LEU A 217 -20.34 -10.73 3.33
C LEU A 217 -20.10 -11.84 4.37
N VAL A 218 -20.79 -12.96 4.22
CA VAL A 218 -20.74 -14.10 5.15
C VAL A 218 -20.36 -15.37 4.39
N PRO A 219 -19.30 -16.08 4.83
CA PRO A 219 -18.39 -15.76 5.93
C PRO A 219 -17.46 -14.59 5.57
N CYS A 220 -17.20 -13.70 6.52
CA CYS A 220 -16.28 -12.57 6.28
C CYS A 220 -14.83 -13.00 6.05
N TRP A 221 -14.45 -14.20 6.50
CA TRP A 221 -13.16 -14.83 6.23
C TRP A 221 -13.38 -16.26 5.75
N THR A 222 -13.24 -16.46 4.45
CA THR A 222 -13.53 -17.76 3.81
C THR A 222 -12.42 -18.78 4.04
N PRO A 223 -12.73 -20.10 4.01
CA PRO A 223 -11.68 -21.14 4.06
C PRO A 223 -10.64 -20.98 2.95
N GLN A 224 -11.05 -20.50 1.77
CA GLN A 224 -10.17 -20.26 0.64
C GLN A 224 -9.20 -19.10 0.91
N LEU A 225 -9.70 -17.97 1.43
CA LEU A 225 -8.85 -16.85 1.85
C LEU A 225 -7.84 -17.28 2.91
N ARG A 226 -8.28 -18.09 3.90
CA ARG A 226 -7.37 -18.66 4.90
C ARG A 226 -6.28 -19.53 4.26
N LYS A 227 -6.64 -20.38 3.29
CA LYS A 227 -5.69 -21.27 2.59
C LYS A 227 -4.67 -20.46 1.80
N VAL A 228 -5.11 -19.48 1.02
CA VAL A 228 -4.23 -18.70 0.13
C VAL A 228 -3.35 -17.73 0.90
N THR A 229 -3.89 -17.05 1.92
CA THR A 229 -3.13 -16.05 2.69
C THR A 229 -2.28 -16.64 3.80
N GLY A 230 -2.63 -17.85 4.30
CA GLY A 230 -2.00 -18.47 5.46
C GLY A 230 -2.44 -17.90 6.82
N TYR A 231 -3.24 -16.82 6.85
CA TYR A 231 -3.63 -16.15 8.09
C TYR A 231 -4.96 -16.66 8.66
N LEU A 232 -5.03 -16.80 9.98
CA LEU A 232 -6.29 -16.96 10.70
C LEU A 232 -6.93 -15.59 10.95
N LYS A 233 -8.26 -15.54 11.00
CA LYS A 233 -8.99 -14.29 11.29
C LYS A 233 -8.46 -13.58 12.55
N LYS A 234 -8.13 -14.34 13.61
CA LYS A 234 -7.60 -13.81 14.88
C LYS A 234 -6.27 -13.05 14.71
N ASP A 235 -5.42 -13.47 13.78
CA ASP A 235 -4.11 -12.88 13.53
C ASP A 235 -4.24 -11.48 12.88
N LEU A 236 -5.34 -11.25 12.17
CA LEU A 236 -5.61 -10.01 11.44
C LEU A 236 -6.29 -8.92 12.28
N VAL A 237 -6.86 -9.24 13.44
CA VAL A 237 -7.71 -8.32 14.24
C VAL A 237 -7.01 -7.02 14.60
N GLN A 238 -5.74 -7.07 15.01
CA GLN A 238 -5.00 -5.86 15.38
C GLN A 238 -4.79 -4.96 14.17
N CYS A 239 -4.37 -5.53 13.04
CA CYS A 239 -4.17 -4.79 11.79
C CYS A 239 -5.50 -4.18 11.28
N CYS A 240 -6.60 -4.94 11.30
CA CYS A 240 -7.94 -4.45 10.95
C CYS A 240 -8.36 -3.25 11.82
N SER A 241 -8.06 -3.28 13.12
CA SER A 241 -8.40 -2.18 14.04
C SER A 241 -7.63 -0.89 13.72
N LEU A 242 -6.41 -0.99 13.21
CA LEU A 242 -5.62 0.15 12.75
C LEU A 242 -6.17 0.71 11.43
N LEU A 243 -6.53 -0.15 10.48
CA LEU A 243 -7.14 0.25 9.21
C LEU A 243 -8.47 0.97 9.42
N GLY A 244 -9.34 0.45 10.27
CA GLY A 244 -10.65 1.06 10.54
C GLY A 244 -10.53 2.47 11.14
N ARG A 245 -9.59 2.68 12.05
CA ARG A 245 -9.32 4.01 12.64
C ARG A 245 -8.82 5.01 11.62
N ASN A 246 -7.95 4.60 10.73
CA ASN A 246 -7.40 5.46 9.68
C ASN A 246 -8.49 5.90 8.70
N VAL A 247 -9.33 4.99 8.22
CA VAL A 247 -10.43 5.33 7.30
C VAL A 247 -11.45 6.27 7.94
N MET A 248 -11.76 6.13 9.22
CA MET A 248 -12.63 7.07 9.92
C MET A 248 -12.03 8.47 10.07
N GLN A 249 -10.71 8.57 10.25
CA GLN A 249 -10.02 9.87 10.25
C GLN A 249 -10.06 10.52 8.86
N HIS A 250 -9.85 9.76 7.78
CA HIS A 250 -9.94 10.28 6.41
C HIS A 250 -11.34 10.74 6.02
N ARG A 251 -12.39 10.03 6.40
CA ARG A 251 -13.77 10.43 6.12
C ARG A 251 -14.15 11.79 6.75
N LYS A 252 -13.46 12.22 7.79
CA LYS A 252 -13.65 13.57 8.38
C LYS A 252 -13.04 14.69 7.55
N PHE A 253 -12.14 14.40 6.62
CA PHE A 253 -11.44 15.37 5.77
C PHE A 253 -11.89 15.41 4.31
N VAL A 254 -12.66 14.44 3.84
CA VAL A 254 -13.23 14.44 2.50
C VAL A 254 -14.73 14.68 2.64
N PRO A 255 -15.27 15.84 2.21
CA PRO A 255 -16.71 16.03 2.09
C PRO A 255 -17.21 15.00 1.07
N ILE A 256 -18.02 14.05 1.53
CA ILE A 256 -18.79 13.19 0.63
C ILE A 256 -19.84 14.10 0.04
N ASP A 257 -19.81 14.25 -1.28
CA ASP A 257 -20.91 14.87 -2.04
C ASP A 257 -22.15 14.00 -1.80
N GLU A 258 -23.03 14.45 -0.86
CA GLU A 258 -24.23 13.75 -0.42
C GLU A 258 -25.36 13.87 -1.47
N GLY A 259 -25.04 13.58 -2.72
CA GLY A 259 -25.99 13.69 -3.83
C GLY A 259 -26.84 12.45 -4.11
N TYR A 260 -26.70 11.32 -3.39
CA TYR A 260 -27.56 10.13 -3.62
C TYR A 260 -27.58 9.21 -2.41
N LEU A 261 -28.42 9.48 -1.41
CA LEU A 261 -28.95 8.48 -0.48
C LEU A 261 -30.05 9.10 0.40
N SER A 262 -31.24 9.33 -0.19
CA SER A 262 -32.45 9.43 0.59
C SER A 262 -33.21 8.10 0.47
N SER A 263 -33.61 7.56 1.63
CA SER A 263 -34.55 6.48 1.86
C SER A 263 -34.02 5.03 1.86
N SER A 264 -33.62 4.57 3.06
CA SER A 264 -33.95 3.25 3.55
C SER A 264 -33.86 3.21 5.08
N PRO A 265 -34.81 2.60 5.80
CA PRO A 265 -34.95 2.71 7.24
C PRO A 265 -34.12 1.66 8.00
N GLY A 266 -33.51 2.10 9.09
CA GLY A 266 -33.30 1.31 10.30
C GLY A 266 -32.24 0.22 10.28
N PHE A 267 -30.97 0.58 10.57
CA PHE A 267 -30.04 -0.39 11.17
C PHE A 267 -29.34 0.27 12.38
N GLN A 268 -29.71 -0.19 13.56
CA GLN A 268 -29.09 0.24 14.82
C GLN A 268 -27.72 -0.43 14.97
N SER A 269 -26.71 0.39 15.27
CA SER A 269 -25.34 -0.06 15.56
C SER A 269 -25.28 -0.68 16.98
N PRO A 270 -24.56 -1.80 17.19
CA PRO A 270 -24.33 -2.29 18.56
C PRO A 270 -23.28 -1.43 19.27
N ILE A 271 -23.67 -0.96 20.44
CA ILE A 271 -22.82 -0.20 21.37
C ILE A 271 -21.74 -1.14 21.94
N ILE A 272 -20.48 -0.87 21.66
CA ILE A 272 -19.35 -1.54 22.31
C ILE A 272 -19.04 -0.80 23.62
N MET A 273 -19.37 -1.43 24.75
CA MET A 273 -18.96 -0.98 26.07
C MET A 273 -17.43 -1.09 26.24
N ALA A 274 -16.80 0.02 26.55
CA ALA A 274 -15.39 0.11 26.89
C ALA A 274 -15.15 -0.39 28.32
N SER A 275 -14.46 -1.51 28.50
CA SER A 275 -13.92 -1.90 29.80
C SER A 275 -12.51 -1.35 29.98
N LYS A 276 -12.33 -0.53 31.02
CA LYS A 276 -11.04 0.00 31.48
C LYS A 276 -10.22 -1.13 32.11
N LYS A 277 -9.02 -1.40 31.58
CA LYS A 277 -8.02 -2.22 32.26
C LYS A 277 -6.68 -1.51 32.35
N LYS A 278 -6.09 -1.59 33.55
CA LYS A 278 -4.91 -0.87 34.05
C LYS A 278 -3.63 -1.19 33.27
N ARG A 279 -2.74 -0.18 33.18
CA ARG A 279 -1.37 -0.27 32.65
C ARG A 279 -0.48 -1.08 33.59
N SER A 280 0.32 -1.99 33.03
CA SER A 280 1.53 -2.52 33.65
C SER A 280 2.74 -2.15 32.78
N HIS A 281 3.76 -1.63 33.44
CA HIS A 281 5.08 -1.26 32.92
C HIS A 281 5.82 -2.50 32.43
N ILE A 282 6.46 -2.43 31.27
CA ILE A 282 7.45 -3.43 30.83
C ILE A 282 8.66 -2.68 30.32
N ASP A 283 9.81 -2.97 30.96
CA ASP A 283 11.14 -2.45 30.65
C ASP A 283 11.66 -3.00 29.31
N VAL A 284 12.33 -2.14 28.54
CA VAL A 284 12.98 -2.48 27.27
C VAL A 284 14.50 -2.49 27.48
N PRO A 285 15.21 -3.57 27.12
CA PRO A 285 16.67 -3.59 27.21
C PRO A 285 17.34 -2.83 26.06
N ASN A 286 18.40 -2.09 26.39
CA ASN A 286 19.29 -1.34 25.51
C ASN A 286 19.99 -2.25 24.48
N ILE A 287 19.91 -1.90 23.19
CA ILE A 287 20.74 -2.46 22.13
C ILE A 287 21.56 -1.35 21.47
N ILE A 288 22.83 -1.65 21.32
CA ILE A 288 23.99 -0.84 20.95
C ILE A 288 23.85 -0.21 19.55
N LEU A 289 24.19 1.08 19.47
CA LEU A 289 24.21 1.93 18.28
C LEU A 289 25.35 1.53 17.31
N SER A 290 25.03 1.23 16.06
CA SER A 290 25.99 1.20 14.96
C SER A 290 25.99 2.52 14.20
N LYS A 291 27.18 2.95 13.75
CA LYS A 291 27.54 4.27 13.22
C LYS A 291 26.73 4.67 11.98
N ARG A 292 26.17 5.88 12.01
CA ARG A 292 25.54 6.56 10.88
C ARG A 292 26.62 7.14 9.95
N THR A 293 26.52 6.91 8.63
CA THR A 293 27.27 7.64 7.62
C THR A 293 26.52 8.91 7.25
N ALA A 294 27.19 10.06 7.36
CA ALA A 294 26.66 11.37 6.93
C ALA A 294 26.78 11.52 5.41
N PHE A 295 25.79 12.15 4.79
CA PHE A 295 25.74 12.52 3.36
C PHE A 295 26.19 13.95 3.16
#